data_32286996fe2870ffd3fcc9921a342d4a
#
_entry.id   32286996fe2870ffd3fcc9921a342d4a
#
_cell.length_a   1.000
_cell.length_b   1.000
_cell.length_c   1.000
_cell.angle_alpha   90.00
_cell.angle_beta   90.00
_cell.angle_gamma   90.00
#
_symmetry.space_group_name_H-M   'P 1'
#
loop_
_entity.id
_entity.type
_entity.pdbx_description
1 polymer ?
#
loop_
_entity_poly.entity_id
_entity_poly.type
_entity_poly.pdbx_seq_one_letter_code
_entity_poly.pdbx_strand_id
1 'polypeptide(L)'
;MDPVSRVVRRAAASAVLVLSVASCGGQYGPSARVLGGPCRHGEVFRVATVGAATIRCEMVEGTSIHSADPATAARFEWTVVDPDEVALGAVTGQSVRADGSSTLAPMMTVAARYFENMSVSINGNEAVRLAVGVSGTGGGFEKFCRGETDLSNASRRIKESESELCRERGVDFEEFLVALDGLAVVVNHDNDWASCLTMEELGAIWGPDSTLGSWAQVREGFPDEPLRLFGAGTDSGTFDSFSELVGGSAKALRKDVDTSEDDNVTVRGVSSAVGGIGYFGLSYAVENADAVRAVAVDAGDGCTEPVESSVQDGSYPLARPLYVYAKVASVRGKPGVGAFLEFLARHSEQIAHDAQFVPLDGDDADEFVRRTAALRGA
;
A
#
# COMPACT_ATOMS: atom_id res chain seq x y z
N MET A 1 14.49 -49.34 -0.88
CA MET A 1 14.88 -49.22 0.55
C MET A 1 15.26 -47.75 0.77
N ASP A 2 14.31 -47.00 1.27
CA ASP A 2 14.43 -45.57 1.56
C ASP A 2 15.27 -45.31 2.83
N PRO A 3 16.05 -44.26 2.88
CA PRO A 3 16.44 -43.68 4.14
C PRO A 3 15.63 -42.40 4.41
N VAL A 4 14.62 -42.58 5.25
CA VAL A 4 13.75 -41.60 5.86
C VAL A 4 14.52 -40.56 6.66
N SER A 5 14.16 -39.29 6.39
CA SER A 5 14.35 -38.09 7.14
C SER A 5 14.41 -38.26 8.67
N ARG A 6 15.48 -37.74 9.28
CA ARG A 6 15.52 -37.43 10.71
C ARG A 6 15.31 -35.93 10.93
N VAL A 7 14.07 -35.61 11.25
CA VAL A 7 13.75 -34.32 11.87
C VAL A 7 14.28 -34.35 13.30
N VAL A 8 15.34 -33.59 13.55
CA VAL A 8 15.85 -33.39 14.91
C VAL A 8 15.04 -32.22 15.51
N ARG A 9 14.02 -32.57 16.28
CA ARG A 9 13.42 -31.64 17.25
C ARG A 9 14.43 -31.41 18.37
N ARG A 10 15.12 -30.30 18.35
CA ARG A 10 15.81 -29.80 19.53
C ARG A 10 14.83 -28.94 20.33
N ALA A 11 14.41 -29.48 21.47
CA ALA A 11 13.78 -28.69 22.51
C ALA A 11 14.82 -27.72 23.05
N ALA A 12 14.71 -26.44 22.75
CA ALA A 12 15.49 -25.38 23.37
C ALA A 12 14.86 -25.09 24.72
N ALA A 13 15.57 -25.35 25.79
CA ALA A 13 15.20 -24.95 27.14
C ALA A 13 15.22 -23.41 27.21
N SER A 14 14.06 -22.81 27.49
CA SER A 14 13.90 -21.36 27.63
C SER A 14 14.58 -20.88 28.91
N ALA A 15 15.77 -20.31 28.75
CA ALA A 15 16.35 -19.45 29.79
C ALA A 15 15.90 -18.01 29.45
N VAL A 16 14.84 -17.53 30.08
CA VAL A 16 14.41 -16.14 30.03
C VAL A 16 15.43 -15.30 30.80
N LEU A 17 16.35 -14.67 30.07
CA LEU A 17 17.26 -13.69 30.65
C LEU A 17 16.60 -12.30 30.54
N VAL A 18 15.92 -11.87 31.58
CA VAL A 18 15.39 -10.52 31.70
C VAL A 18 16.54 -9.57 32.05
N LEU A 19 17.05 -8.87 31.05
CA LEU A 19 17.92 -7.70 31.27
C LEU A 19 17.04 -6.47 31.38
N SER A 20 16.63 -6.12 32.60
CA SER A 20 15.97 -4.86 32.89
C SER A 20 17.00 -3.73 32.85
N VAL A 21 17.04 -2.96 31.79
CA VAL A 21 17.69 -1.65 31.78
C VAL A 21 16.67 -0.64 32.27
N ALA A 22 16.76 -0.27 33.54
CA ALA A 22 15.98 0.82 34.09
C ALA A 22 16.48 2.14 33.50
N SER A 23 15.71 2.72 32.59
CA SER A 23 15.86 4.10 32.14
C SER A 23 14.77 4.94 32.79
N CYS A 24 15.14 5.80 33.71
CA CYS A 24 14.27 6.86 34.21
C CYS A 24 14.11 7.92 33.13
N GLY A 25 12.90 8.12 32.63
CA GLY A 25 12.58 9.29 31.84
C GLY A 25 11.53 9.06 30.74
N GLY A 26 10.33 9.57 30.94
CA GLY A 26 9.36 9.89 29.93
C GLY A 26 8.41 8.76 29.51
N GLN A 27 7.14 9.12 29.29
CA GLN A 27 6.02 8.25 28.89
C GLN A 27 6.18 7.53 27.52
N TYR A 28 7.35 7.57 26.87
CA TYR A 28 7.62 7.05 25.53
C TYR A 28 8.98 6.34 25.40
N GLY A 29 9.45 5.66 26.45
CA GLY A 29 10.64 4.81 26.35
C GLY A 29 10.41 3.65 25.35
N PRO A 30 11.49 3.14 24.70
CA PRO A 30 11.39 1.96 23.83
C PRO A 30 10.83 0.77 24.63
N SER A 31 10.04 -0.09 23.95
CA SER A 31 9.56 -1.33 24.54
C SER A 31 10.74 -2.24 24.91
N ALA A 32 10.59 -3.06 25.96
CA ALA A 32 11.60 -4.03 26.31
C ALA A 32 11.77 -5.03 25.15
N ARG A 33 12.97 -5.09 24.57
CA ARG A 33 13.28 -5.95 23.42
C ARG A 33 13.51 -7.38 23.93
N VAL A 34 12.41 -8.13 24.04
CA VAL A 34 12.40 -9.52 24.53
C VAL A 34 11.70 -10.37 23.48
N LEU A 35 12.32 -11.49 23.11
CA LEU A 35 11.70 -12.44 22.17
C LEU A 35 10.29 -12.83 22.62
N GLY A 36 9.30 -12.73 21.73
CA GLY A 36 7.87 -12.95 22.01
C GLY A 36 7.24 -11.87 22.88
N GLY A 37 7.98 -10.81 23.24
CA GLY A 37 7.43 -9.67 23.96
C GLY A 37 6.83 -8.61 23.01
N PRO A 38 5.88 -7.79 23.48
CA PRO A 38 5.24 -6.80 22.65
C PRO A 38 6.19 -5.69 22.22
N CYS A 39 6.03 -5.21 21.00
CA CYS A 39 6.64 -3.96 20.51
C CYS A 39 5.55 -2.99 20.03
N ARG A 40 5.93 -1.81 19.58
CA ARG A 40 4.97 -0.77 19.19
C ARG A 40 4.90 -0.67 17.67
N HIS A 41 3.77 -0.25 17.13
CA HIS A 41 3.60 0.03 15.71
C HIS A 41 4.73 0.93 15.14
N GLY A 42 5.15 1.97 15.87
CA GLY A 42 6.26 2.81 15.46
C GLY A 42 7.65 2.14 15.47
N GLU A 43 7.76 0.90 15.97
CA GLU A 43 9.00 0.11 16.02
C GLU A 43 9.02 -1.02 14.97
N VAL A 44 7.96 -1.18 14.16
CA VAL A 44 7.91 -2.18 13.07
C VAL A 44 9.18 -2.09 12.22
N PHE A 45 9.77 -3.23 11.90
CA PHE A 45 11.09 -3.38 11.28
C PHE A 45 12.30 -2.91 12.10
N ARG A 46 12.15 -2.47 13.34
CA ARG A 46 13.33 -2.30 14.21
C ARG A 46 13.94 -3.64 14.53
N VAL A 47 15.27 -3.67 14.53
CA VAL A 47 16.10 -4.86 14.77
C VAL A 47 16.83 -4.71 16.09
N ALA A 48 17.01 -5.80 16.81
CA ALA A 48 17.82 -5.85 18.02
C ALA A 48 18.51 -7.21 18.13
N THR A 49 19.55 -7.29 18.96
CA THR A 49 20.22 -8.55 19.29
C THR A 49 19.92 -8.92 20.73
N VAL A 50 19.46 -10.13 20.97
CA VAL A 50 19.17 -10.69 22.30
C VAL A 50 19.92 -12.02 22.43
N GLY A 51 20.99 -12.05 23.20
CA GLY A 51 21.91 -13.19 23.25
C GLY A 51 22.56 -13.42 21.87
N ALA A 52 22.34 -14.58 21.29
CA ALA A 52 22.85 -14.94 19.95
C ALA A 52 21.78 -14.76 18.85
N ALA A 53 20.55 -14.31 19.20
CA ALA A 53 19.45 -14.18 18.26
C ALA A 53 19.33 -12.73 17.75
N THR A 54 19.10 -12.58 16.45
CA THR A 54 18.62 -11.34 15.84
C THR A 54 17.10 -11.35 15.89
N ILE A 55 16.49 -10.30 16.43
CA ILE A 55 15.03 -10.15 16.53
C ILE A 55 14.58 -8.88 15.81
N ARG A 56 13.39 -8.92 15.23
CA ARG A 56 12.75 -7.79 14.55
C ARG A 56 11.34 -7.60 15.10
N CYS A 57 10.91 -6.35 15.24
CA CYS A 57 9.52 -6.04 15.59
C CYS A 57 8.64 -6.26 14.37
N GLU A 58 7.69 -7.16 14.47
CA GLU A 58 6.77 -7.53 13.38
C GLU A 58 5.32 -7.46 13.86
N MET A 59 4.40 -7.28 12.93
CA MET A 59 2.98 -7.42 13.19
C MET A 59 2.63 -8.91 13.33
N VAL A 60 1.79 -9.23 14.30
CA VAL A 60 1.32 -10.60 14.52
C VAL A 60 0.38 -10.99 13.38
N GLU A 61 0.61 -12.16 12.79
CA GLU A 61 -0.22 -12.69 11.71
C GLU A 61 -1.72 -12.74 12.11
N GLY A 62 -2.59 -12.40 11.17
CA GLY A 62 -4.04 -12.32 11.39
C GLY A 62 -4.50 -11.08 12.18
N THR A 63 -3.63 -10.07 12.34
CA THR A 63 -4.01 -8.76 12.93
C THR A 63 -3.79 -7.64 11.90
N SER A 64 -4.58 -6.56 11.99
CA SER A 64 -4.51 -5.43 11.07
C SER A 64 -4.48 -4.08 11.81
N ILE A 65 -3.68 -3.13 11.32
CA ILE A 65 -3.65 -1.75 11.83
C ILE A 65 -4.91 -0.97 11.47
N HIS A 66 -5.71 -1.49 10.57
CA HIS A 66 -6.94 -0.87 10.09
C HIS A 66 -8.20 -1.48 10.71
N SER A 67 -8.06 -2.61 11.44
CA SER A 67 -9.20 -3.26 12.07
C SER A 67 -9.74 -2.48 13.28
N ALA A 68 -11.04 -2.23 13.27
CA ALA A 68 -11.78 -1.69 14.42
C ALA A 68 -12.16 -2.76 15.45
N ASP A 69 -12.08 -4.06 15.10
CA ASP A 69 -12.36 -5.18 15.99
C ASP A 69 -11.17 -5.40 16.95
N PRO A 70 -11.37 -5.34 18.28
CA PRO A 70 -10.31 -5.61 19.25
C PRO A 70 -9.69 -7.02 19.14
N ALA A 71 -10.39 -7.99 18.55
CA ALA A 71 -9.88 -9.37 18.36
C ALA A 71 -8.84 -9.44 17.24
N THR A 72 -9.01 -8.65 16.20
CA THR A 72 -8.14 -8.57 15.02
C THR A 72 -7.34 -7.27 14.95
N ALA A 73 -7.48 -6.38 15.94
CA ALA A 73 -6.68 -5.17 16.04
C ALA A 73 -5.18 -5.49 16.11
N ALA A 74 -4.37 -4.66 15.46
CA ALA A 74 -2.94 -4.89 15.32
C ALA A 74 -2.22 -5.14 16.65
N ARG A 75 -1.48 -6.22 16.68
CA ARG A 75 -0.52 -6.56 17.74
C ARG A 75 0.85 -6.68 17.13
N PHE A 76 1.88 -6.28 17.86
CA PHE A 76 3.25 -6.29 17.40
C PHE A 76 4.13 -7.01 18.42
N GLU A 77 4.99 -7.91 17.93
CA GLU A 77 5.86 -8.75 18.76
C GLU A 77 7.28 -8.78 18.20
N TRP A 78 8.27 -9.03 19.08
CA TRP A 78 9.65 -9.26 18.70
C TRP A 78 9.85 -10.72 18.28
N THR A 79 10.06 -10.95 16.98
CA THR A 79 10.28 -12.27 16.38
C THR A 79 11.73 -12.50 16.01
N VAL A 80 12.18 -13.76 16.00
CA VAL A 80 13.53 -14.12 15.51
C VAL A 80 13.52 -14.07 13.98
N VAL A 81 14.52 -13.39 13.43
CA VAL A 81 14.75 -13.31 11.99
C VAL A 81 16.16 -13.76 11.63
N ASP A 82 16.35 -14.19 10.38
CA ASP A 82 17.68 -14.48 9.86
C ASP A 82 18.49 -13.18 9.81
N PRO A 83 19.71 -13.13 10.33
CA PRO A 83 20.58 -11.96 10.21
C PRO A 83 20.78 -11.49 8.77
N ASP A 84 20.75 -12.39 7.79
CA ASP A 84 20.90 -12.05 6.36
C ASP A 84 19.68 -11.33 5.81
N GLU A 85 18.48 -11.53 6.38
CA GLU A 85 17.26 -10.80 5.99
C GLU A 85 17.31 -9.32 6.36
N VAL A 86 18.11 -8.95 7.36
CA VAL A 86 18.23 -7.58 7.84
C VAL A 86 19.58 -6.94 7.48
N ALA A 87 20.45 -7.66 6.74
CA ALA A 87 21.74 -7.15 6.32
C ALA A 87 21.60 -6.09 5.23
N LEU A 88 21.76 -4.81 5.58
CA LEU A 88 21.73 -3.69 4.62
C LEU A 88 23.08 -3.40 3.96
N GLY A 89 24.15 -4.11 4.35
CA GLY A 89 25.52 -3.75 3.99
C GLY A 89 25.97 -2.42 4.63
N ALA A 90 27.11 -1.90 4.20
CA ALA A 90 27.65 -0.62 4.69
C ALA A 90 26.91 0.57 4.01
N VAL A 91 25.67 0.83 4.43
CA VAL A 91 24.84 1.91 3.89
C VAL A 91 24.66 2.97 4.97
N THR A 92 25.41 4.05 4.90
CA THR A 92 25.40 5.10 5.91
C THR A 92 25.21 6.48 5.28
N GLY A 93 24.46 7.35 5.95
CA GLY A 93 24.39 8.78 5.67
C GLY A 93 23.81 9.19 4.31
N GLN A 94 23.19 8.28 3.57
CA GLN A 94 22.67 8.55 2.24
C GLN A 94 21.20 8.96 2.29
N SER A 95 20.80 9.78 1.31
CA SER A 95 19.39 10.10 1.07
C SER A 95 18.94 9.51 -0.25
N VAL A 96 17.79 8.84 -0.23
CA VAL A 96 17.04 8.38 -1.40
C VAL A 96 15.95 9.40 -1.69
N ARG A 97 15.80 9.81 -2.93
CA ARG A 97 14.75 10.74 -3.34
C ARG A 97 13.79 10.06 -4.30
N ALA A 98 12.53 10.02 -3.90
CA ALA A 98 11.42 9.56 -4.71
C ALA A 98 10.43 10.70 -4.89
N ASP A 99 9.80 10.82 -6.06
CA ASP A 99 8.73 11.79 -6.31
C ASP A 99 7.76 11.21 -7.34
N GLY A 100 6.52 11.67 -7.36
CA GLY A 100 5.55 11.27 -8.37
C GLY A 100 4.12 11.15 -7.87
N SER A 101 3.49 10.01 -8.14
CA SER A 101 2.09 9.73 -7.89
C SER A 101 1.66 9.97 -6.45
N SER A 102 0.59 10.76 -6.27
CA SER A 102 -0.13 10.92 -5.00
C SER A 102 -0.69 9.59 -4.50
N THR A 103 -1.19 8.76 -5.41
CA THR A 103 -1.73 7.43 -5.10
C THR A 103 -0.68 6.53 -4.44
N LEU A 104 0.55 6.48 -4.97
CA LEU A 104 1.60 5.61 -4.43
C LEU A 104 2.31 6.21 -3.19
N ALA A 105 2.12 7.50 -2.91
CA ALA A 105 2.78 8.19 -1.81
C ALA A 105 2.54 7.54 -0.42
N PRO A 106 1.34 7.05 -0.05
CA PRO A 106 1.11 6.34 1.21
C PRO A 106 2.01 5.11 1.34
N MET A 107 2.08 4.25 0.32
CA MET A 107 2.93 3.04 0.31
C MET A 107 4.40 3.39 0.47
N MET A 108 4.88 4.40 -0.27
CA MET A 108 6.26 4.85 -0.18
C MET A 108 6.58 5.47 1.18
N THR A 109 5.61 6.08 1.84
CA THR A 109 5.76 6.63 3.20
C THR A 109 5.85 5.52 4.24
N VAL A 110 5.04 4.46 4.11
CA VAL A 110 5.14 3.25 4.96
C VAL A 110 6.50 2.59 4.75
N ALA A 111 6.90 2.34 3.50
CA ALA A 111 8.19 1.76 3.15
C ALA A 111 9.38 2.58 3.70
N ALA A 112 9.31 3.91 3.57
CA ALA A 112 10.33 4.82 4.09
C ALA A 112 10.49 4.68 5.60
N ARG A 113 9.39 4.68 6.36
CA ARG A 113 9.39 4.53 7.80
C ARG A 113 9.98 3.18 8.24
N TYR A 114 9.58 2.09 7.58
CA TYR A 114 10.05 0.74 7.91
C TYR A 114 11.54 0.56 7.59
N PHE A 115 11.95 1.04 6.43
CA PHE A 115 13.37 1.02 6.03
C PHE A 115 14.24 1.89 6.95
N GLU A 116 13.76 3.07 7.35
CA GLU A 116 14.46 3.92 8.31
C GLU A 116 14.58 3.22 9.66
N ASN A 117 13.53 2.60 10.19
CA ASN A 117 13.58 1.84 11.44
C ASN A 117 14.64 0.73 11.41
N MET A 118 14.70 -0.02 10.31
CA MET A 118 15.70 -1.08 10.13
C MET A 118 17.12 -0.49 10.02
N SER A 119 17.29 0.53 9.18
CA SER A 119 18.59 1.14 8.94
C SER A 119 19.18 1.83 10.18
N VAL A 120 18.35 2.52 10.98
CA VAL A 120 18.76 3.09 12.30
C VAL A 120 19.21 2.00 13.25
N SER A 121 18.50 0.86 13.27
CA SER A 121 18.83 -0.24 14.18
C SER A 121 20.18 -0.88 13.87
N ILE A 122 20.57 -0.90 12.59
CA ILE A 122 21.81 -1.53 12.10
C ILE A 122 22.98 -0.54 12.11
N ASN A 123 22.75 0.69 11.64
CA ASN A 123 23.80 1.70 11.40
C ASN A 123 23.79 2.86 12.41
N GLY A 124 22.95 2.80 13.43
CA GLY A 124 22.82 3.87 14.41
C GLY A 124 22.25 5.16 13.82
N ASN A 125 22.83 6.33 14.18
CA ASN A 125 22.34 7.63 13.72
C ASN A 125 22.64 7.96 12.25
N GLU A 126 23.33 7.08 11.53
CA GLU A 126 23.68 7.26 10.12
C GLU A 126 22.69 6.51 9.19
N ALA A 127 21.41 6.49 9.55
CA ALA A 127 20.37 5.85 8.78
C ALA A 127 20.23 6.43 7.35
N VAL A 128 19.84 5.58 6.41
CA VAL A 128 19.38 6.02 5.09
C VAL A 128 18.01 6.67 5.25
N ARG A 129 17.87 7.87 4.72
CA ARG A 129 16.60 8.61 4.73
C ARG A 129 15.96 8.62 3.34
N LEU A 130 14.67 8.36 3.29
CA LEU A 130 13.89 8.49 2.07
C LEU A 130 13.08 9.80 2.10
N ALA A 131 13.25 10.65 1.10
CA ALA A 131 12.39 11.80 0.88
C ALA A 131 11.37 11.46 -0.20
N VAL A 132 10.09 11.48 0.15
CA VAL A 132 8.96 11.22 -0.76
C VAL A 132 8.30 12.55 -1.11
N GLY A 133 8.35 12.93 -2.38
CA GLY A 133 7.64 14.06 -2.95
C GLY A 133 6.36 13.62 -3.67
N VAL A 134 5.42 14.54 -3.84
CA VAL A 134 4.13 14.32 -4.49
C VAL A 134 3.89 15.40 -5.53
N SER A 135 4.25 15.12 -6.79
CA SER A 135 4.02 16.05 -7.92
C SER A 135 3.11 15.47 -9.01
N GLY A 136 2.45 14.35 -8.71
CA GLY A 136 1.70 13.55 -9.67
C GLY A 136 2.62 12.73 -10.57
N THR A 137 2.09 11.67 -11.22
CA THR A 137 2.87 10.73 -12.05
C THR A 137 3.69 11.46 -13.14
N GLY A 138 3.07 12.41 -13.86
CA GLY A 138 3.76 13.16 -14.92
C GLY A 138 4.86 14.08 -14.40
N GLY A 139 4.59 14.82 -13.31
CA GLY A 139 5.57 15.67 -12.65
C GLY A 139 6.74 14.87 -12.06
N GLY A 140 6.45 13.66 -11.54
CA GLY A 140 7.47 12.72 -11.10
C GLY A 140 8.41 12.29 -12.22
N PHE A 141 7.88 11.88 -13.38
CA PHE A 141 8.70 11.53 -14.54
C PHE A 141 9.52 12.71 -15.05
N GLU A 142 8.96 13.91 -15.05
CA GLU A 142 9.70 15.11 -15.45
C GLU A 142 10.94 15.33 -14.56
N LYS A 143 10.80 15.30 -13.24
CA LYS A 143 11.92 15.42 -12.28
C LYS A 143 12.90 14.25 -12.40
N PHE A 144 12.38 13.04 -12.55
CA PHE A 144 13.17 11.82 -12.68
C PHE A 144 14.06 11.85 -13.91
N CYS A 145 13.51 12.18 -15.09
CA CYS A 145 14.26 12.29 -16.33
C CYS A 145 15.23 13.48 -16.35
N ARG A 146 14.99 14.52 -15.52
CA ARG A 146 15.99 15.59 -15.29
C ARG A 146 17.10 15.18 -14.33
N GLY A 147 17.04 13.99 -13.72
CA GLY A 147 18.04 13.51 -12.77
C GLY A 147 17.88 14.04 -11.34
N GLU A 148 16.77 14.68 -11.02
CA GLU A 148 16.54 15.28 -9.71
C GLU A 148 16.17 14.27 -8.62
N THR A 149 15.58 13.11 -9.02
CA THR A 149 15.21 12.01 -8.13
C THR A 149 15.90 10.71 -8.50
N ASP A 150 15.97 9.79 -7.56
CA ASP A 150 16.53 8.45 -7.72
C ASP A 150 15.46 7.46 -8.20
N LEU A 151 14.23 7.67 -7.72
CA LEU A 151 13.04 6.88 -8.02
C LEU A 151 11.92 7.80 -8.51
N SER A 152 11.03 7.27 -9.36
CA SER A 152 9.76 7.91 -9.72
C SER A 152 8.60 6.97 -9.40
N ASN A 153 7.62 7.51 -8.66
CA ASN A 153 6.40 6.80 -8.27
C ASN A 153 5.32 7.05 -9.33
N ALA A 154 4.66 6.00 -9.81
CA ALA A 154 3.69 6.13 -10.89
C ALA A 154 2.46 5.26 -10.69
N SER A 155 1.28 5.78 -11.03
CA SER A 155 0.00 5.06 -11.06
C SER A 155 -0.43 4.67 -12.47
N ARG A 156 0.48 4.75 -13.41
CA ARG A 156 0.40 4.27 -14.79
C ARG A 156 1.79 4.05 -15.36
N ARG A 157 1.87 3.32 -16.44
CA ARG A 157 3.14 3.19 -17.17
C ARG A 157 3.60 4.54 -17.75
N ILE A 158 4.92 4.66 -17.89
CA ILE A 158 5.57 5.80 -18.52
C ILE A 158 5.08 5.94 -19.97
N LYS A 159 4.76 7.17 -20.39
CA LYS A 159 4.39 7.46 -21.79
C LYS A 159 5.63 7.52 -22.67
N GLU A 160 5.45 7.30 -23.98
CA GLU A 160 6.55 7.40 -24.93
C GLU A 160 7.28 8.76 -24.87
N SER A 161 6.52 9.87 -24.79
CA SER A 161 7.12 11.21 -24.67
C SER A 161 7.93 11.42 -23.38
N GLU A 162 7.53 10.79 -22.27
CA GLU A 162 8.26 10.83 -20.99
C GLU A 162 9.54 9.96 -21.08
N SER A 163 9.42 8.78 -21.69
CA SER A 163 10.56 7.88 -21.97
C SER A 163 11.59 8.53 -22.90
N GLU A 164 11.12 9.26 -23.92
CA GLU A 164 12.00 10.04 -24.83
C GLU A 164 12.75 11.11 -24.06
N LEU A 165 12.09 11.86 -23.17
CA LEU A 165 12.76 12.84 -22.31
C LEU A 165 13.87 12.22 -21.47
N CYS A 166 13.64 11.04 -20.87
CA CYS A 166 14.65 10.31 -20.12
C CYS A 166 15.83 9.94 -21.01
N ARG A 167 15.58 9.40 -22.20
CA ARG A 167 16.61 9.00 -23.19
C ARG A 167 17.46 10.18 -23.65
N GLU A 168 16.85 11.32 -23.96
CA GLU A 168 17.54 12.57 -24.34
C GLU A 168 18.47 13.08 -23.23
N ARG A 169 18.13 12.81 -21.97
CA ARG A 169 18.90 13.19 -20.79
C ARG A 169 19.89 12.13 -20.34
N GLY A 170 19.97 10.98 -21.02
CA GLY A 170 20.83 9.87 -20.66
C GLY A 170 20.45 9.20 -19.35
N VAL A 171 19.15 9.19 -19.01
CA VAL A 171 18.62 8.53 -17.81
C VAL A 171 18.09 7.16 -18.21
N ASP A 172 18.87 6.12 -17.92
CA ASP A 172 18.44 4.73 -18.01
C ASP A 172 17.69 4.33 -16.72
N PHE A 173 16.62 3.59 -16.89
CA PHE A 173 15.77 3.18 -15.79
C PHE A 173 15.23 1.76 -15.94
N GLU A 174 14.81 1.17 -14.81
CA GLU A 174 14.02 -0.05 -14.73
C GLU A 174 12.65 0.26 -14.14
N GLU A 175 11.61 -0.37 -14.70
CA GLU A 175 10.22 -0.31 -14.22
C GLU A 175 9.95 -1.50 -13.31
N PHE A 176 9.38 -1.27 -12.15
CA PHE A 176 8.94 -2.30 -11.22
C PHE A 176 7.46 -2.13 -10.90
N LEU A 177 6.67 -3.17 -11.10
CA LEU A 177 5.34 -3.29 -10.52
C LEU A 177 5.53 -3.53 -9.01
N VAL A 178 4.85 -2.76 -8.16
CA VAL A 178 5.10 -2.81 -6.70
C VAL A 178 3.84 -3.12 -5.89
N ALA A 179 2.66 -2.81 -6.41
CA ALA A 179 1.36 -3.10 -5.81
C ALA A 179 0.25 -2.84 -6.83
N LEU A 180 -0.99 -3.16 -6.45
CA LEU A 180 -2.19 -2.84 -7.21
C LEU A 180 -3.10 -1.94 -6.36
N ASP A 181 -3.65 -0.89 -6.99
CA ASP A 181 -4.65 -0.01 -6.37
C ASP A 181 -6.03 -0.53 -6.78
N GLY A 182 -6.71 -1.22 -5.88
CA GLY A 182 -8.10 -1.67 -6.05
C GLY A 182 -9.05 -0.74 -5.29
N LEU A 183 -10.06 -0.21 -5.98
CA LEU A 183 -11.08 0.64 -5.39
C LEU A 183 -12.40 -0.11 -5.30
N ALA A 184 -13.03 -0.11 -4.13
CA ALA A 184 -14.35 -0.67 -3.96
C ALA A 184 -15.42 0.41 -3.97
N VAL A 185 -16.46 0.22 -4.78
CA VAL A 185 -17.73 0.92 -4.63
C VAL A 185 -18.55 0.15 -3.61
N VAL A 186 -19.10 0.86 -2.64
CA VAL A 186 -19.89 0.27 -1.56
C VAL A 186 -21.24 0.94 -1.43
N VAL A 187 -22.23 0.18 -0.97
CA VAL A 187 -23.58 0.65 -0.67
C VAL A 187 -24.00 0.25 0.75
N ASN A 188 -25.08 0.85 1.23
CA ASN A 188 -25.70 0.44 2.47
C ASN A 188 -26.12 -1.05 2.43
N HIS A 189 -26.05 -1.74 3.55
CA HIS A 189 -26.44 -3.15 3.66
C HIS A 189 -27.87 -3.43 3.20
N ASP A 190 -28.81 -2.51 3.50
CA ASP A 190 -30.21 -2.62 3.15
C ASP A 190 -30.51 -2.25 1.68
N ASN A 191 -29.49 -1.80 0.93
CA ASN A 191 -29.60 -1.57 -0.51
C ASN A 191 -29.49 -2.92 -1.25
N ASP A 192 -30.60 -3.55 -1.56
CA ASP A 192 -30.67 -4.87 -2.20
C ASP A 192 -30.75 -4.82 -3.75
N TRP A 193 -30.91 -3.61 -4.34
CA TRP A 193 -31.05 -3.42 -5.78
C TRP A 193 -29.75 -3.16 -6.53
N ALA A 194 -28.74 -2.55 -5.91
CA ALA A 194 -27.47 -2.21 -6.55
C ALA A 194 -26.39 -3.26 -6.23
N SER A 195 -26.59 -4.52 -6.64
CA SER A 195 -25.57 -5.57 -6.49
C SER A 195 -24.45 -5.49 -7.51
N CYS A 196 -24.75 -4.90 -8.68
CA CYS A 196 -23.79 -4.67 -9.75
C CYS A 196 -24.13 -3.37 -10.48
N LEU A 197 -23.10 -2.54 -10.73
CA LEU A 197 -23.22 -1.30 -11.52
C LEU A 197 -22.25 -1.34 -12.69
N THR A 198 -22.66 -0.78 -13.82
CA THR A 198 -21.78 -0.63 -14.97
C THR A 198 -20.84 0.57 -14.80
N MET A 199 -19.71 0.57 -15.52
CA MET A 199 -18.83 1.74 -15.58
C MET A 199 -19.56 2.99 -16.09
N GLU A 200 -20.53 2.82 -17.02
CA GLU A 200 -21.36 3.92 -17.51
C GLU A 200 -22.25 4.49 -16.40
N GLU A 201 -22.89 3.63 -15.61
CA GLU A 201 -23.72 4.05 -14.47
C GLU A 201 -22.89 4.73 -13.38
N LEU A 202 -21.68 4.22 -13.08
CA LEU A 202 -20.76 4.90 -12.17
C LEU A 202 -20.38 6.28 -12.70
N GLY A 203 -20.06 6.39 -13.99
CA GLY A 203 -19.83 7.67 -14.66
C GLY A 203 -21.04 8.62 -14.59
N ALA A 204 -22.26 8.09 -14.76
CA ALA A 204 -23.49 8.87 -14.64
C ALA A 204 -23.75 9.34 -13.20
N ILE A 205 -23.45 8.51 -12.20
CA ILE A 205 -23.61 8.85 -10.78
C ILE A 205 -22.59 9.93 -10.36
N TRP A 206 -21.31 9.72 -10.66
CA TRP A 206 -20.20 10.49 -10.09
C TRP A 206 -19.64 11.57 -11.01
N GLY A 207 -19.98 11.54 -12.31
CA GLY A 207 -19.44 12.48 -13.31
C GLY A 207 -19.68 13.96 -12.96
N PRO A 208 -18.83 14.88 -13.43
CA PRO A 208 -18.84 16.30 -13.02
C PRO A 208 -20.13 17.02 -13.39
N ASP A 209 -20.84 16.57 -14.43
CA ASP A 209 -22.09 17.14 -14.93
C ASP A 209 -23.32 16.36 -14.43
N SER A 210 -23.13 15.36 -13.55
CA SER A 210 -24.23 14.55 -13.04
C SER A 210 -25.18 15.37 -12.17
N THR A 211 -26.47 15.18 -12.42
CA THR A 211 -27.58 15.76 -11.64
C THR A 211 -28.49 14.68 -11.05
N LEU A 212 -28.06 13.40 -11.09
CA LEU A 212 -28.81 12.31 -10.51
C LEU A 212 -28.99 12.49 -9.00
N GLY A 213 -30.21 12.42 -8.53
CA GLY A 213 -30.56 12.59 -7.10
C GLY A 213 -31.32 11.40 -6.52
N SER A 214 -31.69 10.40 -7.35
CA SER A 214 -32.43 9.21 -6.95
C SER A 214 -31.92 7.99 -7.70
N TRP A 215 -31.94 6.82 -7.07
CA TRP A 215 -31.62 5.54 -7.68
C TRP A 215 -32.49 5.18 -8.87
N ALA A 216 -33.77 5.57 -8.88
CA ALA A 216 -34.66 5.39 -10.03
C ALA A 216 -34.17 6.09 -11.32
N GLN A 217 -33.31 7.10 -11.18
CA GLN A 217 -32.69 7.80 -12.32
C GLN A 217 -31.46 7.10 -12.84
N VAL A 218 -30.83 6.21 -12.04
CA VAL A 218 -29.65 5.45 -12.44
C VAL A 218 -30.01 4.30 -13.37
N ARG A 219 -31.02 3.53 -13.00
CA ARG A 219 -31.49 2.37 -13.79
C ARG A 219 -32.99 2.18 -13.62
N GLU A 220 -33.68 1.86 -14.73
CA GLU A 220 -35.09 1.46 -14.70
C GLU A 220 -35.27 0.23 -13.78
N GLY A 221 -36.25 0.28 -12.89
CA GLY A 221 -36.52 -0.77 -11.90
C GLY A 221 -35.84 -0.57 -10.55
N PHE A 222 -34.93 0.36 -10.42
CA PHE A 222 -34.41 0.77 -9.11
C PHE A 222 -35.47 1.62 -8.37
N PRO A 223 -35.48 1.59 -7.02
CA PRO A 223 -36.43 2.35 -6.23
C PRO A 223 -36.21 3.86 -6.34
N ASP A 224 -37.25 4.65 -6.09
CA ASP A 224 -37.12 6.11 -5.95
C ASP A 224 -36.58 6.47 -4.56
N GLU A 225 -35.38 5.94 -4.26
CA GLU A 225 -34.63 6.19 -3.03
C GLU A 225 -33.60 7.31 -3.28
N PRO A 226 -33.49 8.30 -2.39
CA PRO A 226 -32.50 9.38 -2.55
C PRO A 226 -31.08 8.85 -2.67
N LEU A 227 -30.37 9.27 -3.72
CA LEU A 227 -28.96 8.96 -3.93
C LEU A 227 -28.09 9.83 -3.01
N ARG A 228 -27.36 9.20 -2.09
CA ARG A 228 -26.45 9.87 -1.15
C ARG A 228 -25.02 9.44 -1.43
N LEU A 229 -24.17 10.41 -1.76
CA LEU A 229 -22.82 10.17 -2.26
C LEU A 229 -21.76 10.50 -1.20
N PHE A 230 -20.90 9.53 -0.94
CA PHE A 230 -19.79 9.65 0.00
C PHE A 230 -18.49 9.23 -0.67
N GLY A 231 -17.36 9.82 -0.29
CA GLY A 231 -16.09 9.46 -0.90
C GLY A 231 -14.88 10.05 -0.21
N ALA A 232 -13.71 9.69 -0.72
CA ALA A 232 -12.44 10.20 -0.25
C ALA A 232 -12.31 11.71 -0.44
N GLY A 233 -11.54 12.36 0.42
CA GLY A 233 -11.23 13.79 0.33
C GLY A 233 -10.42 14.14 -0.91
N THR A 234 -10.47 15.40 -1.33
CA THR A 234 -9.85 15.88 -2.59
C THR A 234 -8.32 15.88 -2.59
N ASP A 235 -7.69 15.68 -1.43
CA ASP A 235 -6.24 15.55 -1.28
C ASP A 235 -5.79 14.08 -1.22
N SER A 236 -6.76 13.13 -1.23
CA SER A 236 -6.52 11.68 -1.21
C SER A 236 -6.10 11.14 -2.57
N GLY A 237 -5.14 10.22 -2.59
CA GLY A 237 -4.79 9.42 -3.77
C GLY A 237 -5.96 8.55 -4.25
N THR A 238 -6.84 8.10 -3.35
CA THR A 238 -8.08 7.37 -3.64
C THR A 238 -9.05 8.23 -4.46
N PHE A 239 -9.20 9.51 -4.10
CA PHE A 239 -10.00 10.47 -4.89
C PHE A 239 -9.43 10.65 -6.30
N ASP A 240 -8.12 10.85 -6.44
CA ASP A 240 -7.46 10.99 -7.73
C ASP A 240 -7.68 9.72 -8.58
N SER A 241 -7.49 8.52 -7.98
CA SER A 241 -7.69 7.23 -8.64
C SER A 241 -9.11 7.05 -9.16
N PHE A 242 -10.10 7.25 -8.27
CA PHE A 242 -11.50 7.07 -8.61
C PHE A 242 -11.96 8.05 -9.68
N SER A 243 -11.56 9.32 -9.56
CA SER A 243 -11.92 10.33 -10.54
C SER A 243 -11.30 10.08 -11.93
N GLU A 244 -10.08 9.52 -12.01
CA GLU A 244 -9.47 9.11 -13.29
C GLU A 244 -10.21 7.92 -13.91
N LEU A 245 -10.54 6.89 -13.12
CA LEU A 245 -11.18 5.67 -13.61
C LEU A 245 -12.64 5.88 -14.02
N VAL A 246 -13.40 6.65 -13.23
CA VAL A 246 -14.84 6.85 -13.40
C VAL A 246 -15.17 8.16 -14.10
N GLY A 247 -14.48 9.24 -13.77
CA GLY A 247 -14.68 10.57 -14.35
C GLY A 247 -13.84 10.86 -15.59
N GLY A 248 -12.92 9.95 -15.96
CA GLY A 248 -12.06 10.08 -17.15
C GLY A 248 -10.87 11.02 -17.00
N SER A 249 -10.77 11.77 -15.90
CA SER A 249 -9.60 12.59 -15.56
C SER A 249 -9.55 12.88 -14.07
N ALA A 250 -8.34 13.09 -13.55
CA ALA A 250 -8.14 13.41 -12.14
C ALA A 250 -8.98 14.64 -11.72
N LYS A 251 -9.64 14.51 -10.57
CA LYS A 251 -10.51 15.54 -9.96
C LYS A 251 -11.78 15.88 -10.73
N ALA A 252 -12.16 15.06 -11.72
CA ALA A 252 -13.37 15.25 -12.54
C ALA A 252 -14.58 14.51 -11.94
N LEU A 253 -15.02 14.91 -10.75
CA LEU A 253 -16.25 14.41 -10.11
C LEU A 253 -17.20 15.57 -9.79
N ARG A 254 -18.50 15.24 -9.58
CA ARG A 254 -19.49 16.19 -9.10
C ARG A 254 -19.11 16.73 -7.70
N LYS A 255 -19.61 17.93 -7.38
CA LYS A 255 -19.15 18.67 -6.18
C LYS A 255 -20.02 18.48 -4.94
N ASP A 256 -21.18 17.87 -5.08
CA ASP A 256 -22.16 17.63 -4.03
C ASP A 256 -22.00 16.25 -3.38
N VAL A 257 -20.75 15.77 -3.31
CA VAL A 257 -20.34 14.55 -2.62
C VAL A 257 -19.89 14.92 -1.21
N ASP A 258 -20.35 14.19 -0.20
CA ASP A 258 -19.84 14.28 1.16
C ASP A 258 -18.46 13.60 1.21
N THR A 259 -17.40 14.40 1.23
CA THR A 259 -16.02 13.90 1.17
C THR A 259 -15.30 13.99 2.52
N SER A 260 -14.44 13.01 2.81
CA SER A 260 -13.61 12.99 4.01
C SER A 260 -12.25 12.33 3.74
N GLU A 261 -11.20 12.81 4.41
CA GLU A 261 -9.89 12.13 4.45
C GLU A 261 -9.88 10.94 5.44
N ASP A 262 -10.94 10.77 6.24
CA ASP A 262 -11.13 9.65 7.15
C ASP A 262 -12.18 8.71 6.56
N ASP A 263 -11.77 7.55 6.06
CA ASP A 263 -12.63 6.53 5.46
C ASP A 263 -13.71 6.02 6.43
N ASN A 264 -13.48 6.08 7.75
CA ASN A 264 -14.52 5.79 8.75
C ASN A 264 -15.72 6.74 8.66
N VAL A 265 -15.51 7.97 8.22
CA VAL A 265 -16.60 8.94 7.97
C VAL A 265 -17.42 8.49 6.77
N THR A 266 -16.75 8.05 5.70
CA THR A 266 -17.39 7.51 4.49
C THR A 266 -18.21 6.26 4.82
N VAL A 267 -17.64 5.30 5.57
CA VAL A 267 -18.37 4.09 6.04
C VAL A 267 -19.62 4.47 6.82
N ARG A 268 -19.51 5.36 7.82
CA ARG A 268 -20.67 5.84 8.60
C ARG A 268 -21.69 6.55 7.73
N GLY A 269 -21.25 7.34 6.77
CA GLY A 269 -22.14 8.02 5.83
C GLY A 269 -22.97 7.02 5.02
N VAL A 270 -22.32 6.07 4.37
CA VAL A 270 -22.98 5.03 3.56
C VAL A 270 -23.91 4.18 4.41
N SER A 271 -23.48 3.73 5.60
CA SER A 271 -24.29 2.88 6.47
C SER A 271 -25.50 3.61 7.10
N SER A 272 -25.50 4.94 7.13
CA SER A 272 -26.57 5.74 7.73
C SER A 272 -27.80 5.96 6.83
N ALA A 273 -27.69 5.71 5.53
CA ALA A 273 -28.75 5.97 4.53
C ALA A 273 -28.90 4.78 3.59
N VAL A 274 -30.13 4.27 3.40
CA VAL A 274 -30.39 3.11 2.53
C VAL A 274 -29.96 3.38 1.09
N GLY A 275 -30.14 4.60 0.57
CA GLY A 275 -29.65 5.05 -0.72
C GLY A 275 -28.18 5.51 -0.73
N GLY A 276 -27.43 5.24 0.34
CA GLY A 276 -26.01 5.60 0.44
C GLY A 276 -25.14 4.78 -0.50
N ILE A 277 -24.23 5.46 -1.19
CA ILE A 277 -23.17 4.86 -2.01
C ILE A 277 -21.87 5.63 -1.77
N GLY A 278 -20.75 4.92 -1.72
CA GLY A 278 -19.44 5.51 -1.52
C GLY A 278 -18.34 4.70 -2.18
N TYR A 279 -17.09 5.18 -2.07
CA TYR A 279 -15.91 4.47 -2.54
C TYR A 279 -14.70 4.73 -1.64
N PHE A 280 -13.84 3.72 -1.53
CA PHE A 280 -12.54 3.76 -0.84
C PHE A 280 -11.68 2.58 -1.28
N GLY A 281 -10.49 2.41 -0.70
CA GLY A 281 -9.60 1.29 -1.01
C GLY A 281 -10.23 -0.07 -0.71
N LEU A 282 -9.96 -1.07 -1.56
CA LEU A 282 -10.53 -2.41 -1.45
C LEU A 282 -10.25 -3.05 -0.09
N SER A 283 -9.01 -2.94 0.41
CA SER A 283 -8.63 -3.51 1.70
C SER A 283 -9.51 -2.98 2.83
N TYR A 284 -9.83 -1.68 2.80
CA TYR A 284 -10.69 -1.05 3.78
C TYR A 284 -12.16 -1.49 3.65
N ALA A 285 -12.63 -1.74 2.42
CA ALA A 285 -13.97 -2.30 2.19
C ALA A 285 -14.13 -3.69 2.80
N VAL A 286 -13.11 -4.53 2.65
CA VAL A 286 -13.08 -5.88 3.22
C VAL A 286 -13.11 -5.84 4.75
N GLU A 287 -12.33 -4.95 5.37
CA GLU A 287 -12.29 -4.78 6.83
C GLU A 287 -13.61 -4.25 7.42
N ASN A 288 -14.41 -3.54 6.63
CA ASN A 288 -15.70 -2.96 7.04
C ASN A 288 -16.93 -3.66 6.41
N ALA A 289 -16.77 -4.90 5.95
CA ALA A 289 -17.84 -5.67 5.30
C ALA A 289 -19.09 -5.87 6.15
N ASP A 290 -18.99 -5.75 7.48
CA ASP A 290 -20.14 -5.78 8.39
C ASP A 290 -20.98 -4.50 8.36
N ALA A 291 -20.42 -3.37 7.94
CA ALA A 291 -21.07 -2.06 7.94
C ALA A 291 -21.59 -1.63 6.56
N VAL A 292 -20.93 -2.05 5.49
CA VAL A 292 -21.25 -1.71 4.11
C VAL A 292 -21.10 -2.93 3.20
N ARG A 293 -21.78 -2.91 2.06
CA ARG A 293 -21.72 -3.98 1.07
C ARG A 293 -21.00 -3.51 -0.20
N ALA A 294 -19.97 -4.25 -0.60
CA ALA A 294 -19.30 -3.99 -1.86
C ALA A 294 -20.19 -4.31 -3.07
N VAL A 295 -20.03 -3.54 -4.14
CA VAL A 295 -20.80 -3.64 -5.39
C VAL A 295 -19.87 -4.19 -6.47
N ALA A 296 -20.34 -5.21 -7.19
CA ALA A 296 -19.67 -5.69 -8.39
C ALA A 296 -19.72 -4.63 -9.49
N VAL A 297 -18.69 -4.59 -10.35
CA VAL A 297 -18.62 -3.62 -11.45
C VAL A 297 -18.54 -4.34 -12.79
N ASP A 298 -19.32 -3.85 -13.76
CA ASP A 298 -19.36 -4.37 -15.13
C ASP A 298 -18.73 -3.35 -16.10
N ALA A 299 -17.66 -3.76 -16.76
CA ALA A 299 -17.00 -2.99 -17.83
C ALA A 299 -17.38 -3.48 -19.23
N GLY A 300 -18.40 -4.36 -19.34
CA GLY A 300 -18.89 -4.93 -20.60
C GLY A 300 -18.74 -6.44 -20.74
N ASP A 301 -17.98 -7.07 -19.86
CA ASP A 301 -17.73 -8.52 -19.83
C ASP A 301 -18.50 -9.23 -18.69
N GLY A 302 -19.39 -8.51 -18.00
CA GLY A 302 -20.18 -8.97 -16.86
C GLY A 302 -19.69 -8.40 -15.53
N CYS A 303 -20.49 -8.69 -14.49
CA CYS A 303 -20.23 -8.18 -13.14
C CYS A 303 -19.03 -8.88 -12.50
N THR A 304 -18.00 -8.13 -12.16
CA THR A 304 -16.83 -8.59 -11.43
C THR A 304 -16.84 -8.04 -10.01
N GLU A 305 -16.70 -8.92 -9.02
CA GLU A 305 -16.65 -8.53 -7.61
C GLU A 305 -15.30 -7.90 -7.25
N PRO A 306 -15.28 -6.88 -6.37
CA PRO A 306 -14.06 -6.30 -5.85
C PRO A 306 -13.45 -7.23 -4.78
N VAL A 307 -12.65 -8.17 -5.23
CA VAL A 307 -11.88 -9.08 -4.39
C VAL A 307 -10.41 -9.04 -4.79
N GLU A 308 -9.53 -9.43 -3.88
CA GLU A 308 -8.09 -9.38 -4.12
C GLU A 308 -7.69 -10.12 -5.41
N SER A 309 -8.22 -11.34 -5.60
CA SER A 309 -7.93 -12.13 -6.79
C SER A 309 -8.35 -11.47 -8.12
N SER A 310 -9.49 -10.81 -8.16
CA SER A 310 -9.96 -10.10 -9.38
C SER A 310 -9.17 -8.82 -9.67
N VAL A 311 -8.60 -8.21 -8.63
CA VAL A 311 -7.64 -7.09 -8.78
C VAL A 311 -6.30 -7.62 -9.29
N GLN A 312 -5.81 -8.74 -8.74
CA GLN A 312 -4.53 -9.35 -9.12
C GLN A 312 -4.54 -9.89 -10.56
N ASP A 313 -5.62 -10.54 -10.99
CA ASP A 313 -5.75 -11.06 -12.35
C ASP A 313 -6.16 -10.00 -13.39
N GLY A 314 -6.44 -8.75 -12.94
CA GLY A 314 -6.80 -7.62 -13.78
C GLY A 314 -8.21 -7.64 -14.34
N SER A 315 -9.09 -8.54 -13.86
CA SER A 315 -10.50 -8.61 -14.30
C SER A 315 -11.37 -7.52 -13.67
N TYR A 316 -10.98 -6.97 -12.50
CA TYR A 316 -11.75 -5.92 -11.84
C TYR A 316 -11.47 -4.55 -12.44
N PRO A 317 -12.50 -3.83 -12.96
CA PRO A 317 -12.27 -2.61 -13.74
C PRO A 317 -11.84 -1.38 -12.92
N LEU A 318 -12.12 -1.35 -11.61
CA LEU A 318 -11.66 -0.26 -10.73
C LEU A 318 -10.34 -0.63 -10.03
N ALA A 319 -9.43 -1.24 -10.79
CA ALA A 319 -8.08 -1.56 -10.35
C ALA A 319 -7.04 -1.01 -11.32
N ARG A 320 -5.88 -0.66 -10.79
CA ARG A 320 -4.75 -0.21 -11.60
C ARG A 320 -3.41 -0.61 -11.01
N PRO A 321 -2.41 -0.91 -11.83
CA PRO A 321 -1.08 -1.22 -11.35
C PRO A 321 -0.33 0.04 -10.88
N LEU A 322 0.47 -0.13 -9.83
CA LEU A 322 1.34 0.90 -9.27
C LEU A 322 2.80 0.54 -9.52
N TYR A 323 3.57 1.52 -9.97
CA TYR A 323 4.95 1.31 -10.41
C TYR A 323 5.95 2.20 -9.66
N VAL A 324 7.14 1.65 -9.46
CA VAL A 324 8.34 2.41 -9.13
C VAL A 324 9.32 2.30 -10.28
N TYR A 325 9.76 3.43 -10.80
CA TYR A 325 10.84 3.52 -11.78
C TYR A 325 12.14 3.84 -11.06
N ALA A 326 13.15 3.02 -11.24
CA ALA A 326 14.43 3.19 -10.56
C ALA A 326 15.53 3.55 -11.57
N LYS A 327 16.25 4.65 -11.32
CA LYS A 327 17.39 5.05 -12.14
C LYS A 327 18.53 4.06 -11.98
N VAL A 328 18.96 3.41 -13.06
CA VAL A 328 20.03 2.42 -13.04
C VAL A 328 21.31 2.96 -12.41
N ALA A 329 21.72 4.17 -12.80
CA ALA A 329 22.90 4.82 -12.24
C ALA A 329 22.78 5.10 -10.75
N SER A 330 21.57 5.41 -10.23
CA SER A 330 21.35 5.61 -8.80
C SER A 330 21.42 4.29 -8.02
N VAL A 331 20.80 3.22 -8.54
CA VAL A 331 20.84 1.89 -7.88
C VAL A 331 22.27 1.38 -7.75
N ARG A 332 23.07 1.53 -8.81
CA ARG A 332 24.47 1.06 -8.85
C ARG A 332 25.44 1.99 -8.11
N GLY A 333 25.24 3.29 -8.19
CA GLY A 333 26.14 4.30 -7.65
C GLY A 333 25.84 4.76 -6.21
N LYS A 334 24.63 4.50 -5.71
CA LYS A 334 24.19 4.87 -4.36
C LYS A 334 23.69 3.62 -3.62
N PRO A 335 24.52 2.97 -2.79
CA PRO A 335 24.13 1.75 -2.08
C PRO A 335 22.79 1.84 -1.34
N GLY A 336 22.44 3.01 -0.79
CA GLY A 336 21.16 3.26 -0.11
C GLY A 336 19.95 3.14 -1.03
N VAL A 337 20.07 3.50 -2.31
CA VAL A 337 18.98 3.35 -3.28
C VAL A 337 18.74 1.87 -3.59
N GLY A 338 19.82 1.13 -3.84
CA GLY A 338 19.74 -0.30 -4.08
C GLY A 338 19.21 -1.08 -2.87
N ALA A 339 19.66 -0.72 -1.65
CA ALA A 339 19.18 -1.35 -0.42
C ALA A 339 17.70 -1.05 -0.16
N PHE A 340 17.25 0.20 -0.39
CA PHE A 340 15.84 0.54 -0.27
C PHE A 340 14.97 -0.22 -1.27
N LEU A 341 15.39 -0.32 -2.53
CA LEU A 341 14.63 -1.02 -3.56
C LEU A 341 14.52 -2.53 -3.25
N GLU A 342 15.61 -3.15 -2.75
CA GLU A 342 15.58 -4.54 -2.28
C GLU A 342 14.66 -4.73 -1.08
N PHE A 343 14.72 -3.80 -0.11
CA PHE A 343 13.82 -3.81 1.04
C PHE A 343 12.37 -3.72 0.60
N LEU A 344 12.04 -2.79 -0.30
CA LEU A 344 10.70 -2.64 -0.86
C LEU A 344 10.23 -3.93 -1.55
N ALA A 345 11.10 -4.57 -2.35
CA ALA A 345 10.77 -5.80 -3.06
C ALA A 345 10.50 -6.98 -2.09
N ARG A 346 11.35 -7.16 -1.08
CA ARG A 346 11.24 -8.28 -0.12
C ARG A 346 10.06 -8.15 0.85
N HIS A 347 9.58 -6.93 1.08
CA HIS A 347 8.51 -6.62 2.03
C HIS A 347 7.30 -5.98 1.38
N SER A 348 7.17 -6.14 0.04
CA SER A 348 6.10 -5.50 -0.77
C SER A 348 4.70 -5.88 -0.28
N GLU A 349 4.49 -7.14 0.09
CA GLU A 349 3.21 -7.65 0.60
C GLU A 349 2.79 -6.90 1.87
N GLN A 350 3.61 -6.91 2.91
CA GLN A 350 3.30 -6.23 4.17
C GLN A 350 3.16 -4.71 3.98
N ILE A 351 4.04 -4.10 3.18
CA ILE A 351 4.01 -2.66 2.91
C ILE A 351 2.72 -2.28 2.16
N ALA A 352 2.30 -3.10 1.19
CA ALA A 352 1.05 -2.88 0.46
C ALA A 352 -0.16 -2.98 1.39
N HIS A 353 -0.27 -4.03 2.19
CA HIS A 353 -1.35 -4.17 3.18
C HIS A 353 -1.40 -3.00 4.16
N ASP A 354 -0.26 -2.62 4.75
CA ASP A 354 -0.20 -1.52 5.72
C ASP A 354 -0.52 -0.15 5.09
N ALA A 355 -0.37 -0.04 3.77
CA ALA A 355 -0.75 1.13 2.98
C ALA A 355 -2.14 1.00 2.33
N GLN A 356 -2.90 -0.06 2.62
CA GLN A 356 -4.24 -0.35 2.09
C GLN A 356 -4.30 -0.60 0.58
N PHE A 357 -3.21 -1.10 -0.01
CA PHE A 357 -3.17 -1.58 -1.40
C PHE A 357 -3.28 -3.09 -1.46
N VAL A 358 -3.64 -3.59 -2.64
CA VAL A 358 -3.61 -5.02 -2.94
C VAL A 358 -2.16 -5.42 -3.24
N PRO A 359 -1.59 -6.41 -2.54
CA PRO A 359 -0.25 -6.89 -2.81
C PRO A 359 -0.18 -7.57 -4.18
N LEU A 360 1.04 -7.71 -4.68
CA LEU A 360 1.33 -8.51 -5.86
C LEU A 360 1.01 -9.99 -5.58
N ASP A 361 0.64 -10.73 -6.62
CA ASP A 361 0.61 -12.19 -6.52
C ASP A 361 2.03 -12.79 -6.39
N GLY A 362 2.13 -14.11 -6.12
CA GLY A 362 3.40 -14.75 -5.86
C GLY A 362 4.40 -14.63 -7.03
N ASP A 363 3.94 -14.75 -8.27
CA ASP A 363 4.79 -14.70 -9.47
C ASP A 363 5.33 -13.28 -9.71
N ASP A 364 4.50 -12.25 -9.57
CA ASP A 364 4.88 -10.85 -9.73
C ASP A 364 5.78 -10.38 -8.58
N ALA A 365 5.50 -10.81 -7.34
CA ALA A 365 6.37 -10.51 -6.19
C ALA A 365 7.76 -11.14 -6.35
N ASP A 366 7.84 -12.40 -6.77
CA ASP A 366 9.11 -13.07 -7.08
C ASP A 366 9.86 -12.39 -8.22
N GLU A 367 9.16 -11.92 -9.27
CA GLU A 367 9.77 -11.17 -10.37
C GLU A 367 10.36 -9.86 -9.87
N PHE A 368 9.66 -9.14 -9.01
CA PHE A 368 10.15 -7.90 -8.41
C PHE A 368 11.45 -8.14 -7.65
N VAL A 369 11.51 -9.17 -6.80
CA VAL A 369 12.72 -9.54 -6.05
C VAL A 369 13.86 -9.91 -7.00
N ARG A 370 13.62 -10.78 -8.00
CA ARG A 370 14.64 -11.22 -8.96
C ARG A 370 15.23 -10.05 -9.75
N ARG A 371 14.37 -9.17 -10.30
CA ARG A 371 14.82 -8.02 -11.13
C ARG A 371 15.60 -7.00 -10.30
N THR A 372 15.18 -6.78 -9.06
CA THR A 372 15.91 -5.90 -8.13
C THR A 372 17.31 -6.45 -7.83
N ALA A 373 17.41 -7.75 -7.55
CA ALA A 373 18.71 -8.39 -7.30
C ALA A 373 19.63 -8.33 -8.55
N ALA A 374 19.08 -8.58 -9.74
CA ALA A 374 19.82 -8.48 -11.00
C ALA A 374 20.33 -7.05 -11.26
N LEU A 375 19.51 -6.02 -11.01
CA LEU A 375 19.87 -4.62 -11.19
C LEU A 375 21.01 -4.18 -10.28
N ARG A 376 21.06 -4.71 -9.04
CA ARG A 376 22.13 -4.43 -8.07
C ARG A 376 23.42 -5.19 -8.35
N GLY A 377 23.32 -6.42 -8.88
CA GLY A 377 24.46 -7.31 -9.11
C GLY A 377 25.17 -7.09 -10.47
N ALA A 378 24.59 -6.31 -11.36
CA ALA A 378 25.16 -5.91 -12.64
C ALA A 378 25.96 -4.59 -12.48
#